data_5871d373528903417637105f8f2d9ff2
#
_entry.id   5871d373528903417637105f8f2d9ff2
#
_cell.length_a   1.000
_cell.length_b   1.000
_cell.length_c   1.000
_cell.angle_alpha   90.00
_cell.angle_beta   90.00
_cell.angle_gamma   90.00
#
_symmetry.space_group_name_H-M   'P 1'
#
loop_
_entity.id
_entity.type
_entity.pdbx_description
1 polymer ?
#
loop_
_entity_poly.entity_id
_entity_poly.type
_entity_poly.pdbx_seq_one_letter_code
_entity_poly.pdbx_strand_id
1 'polypeptide(L)'
;KRAGPGRRGLPQIPLRVADDGFSGGIGPETTTITQEGQEIQVAQQDLGGKTYSGEWYQYCGVESQDNIAPDFESDNLFRAAPGKYDWQDETYEAGDKIHVDDFDNYDTWGNGIGDDGVGKPASVTWRSEDSDTNLNAIVIRSPRIEEAVANSDDEWLEASTDQGFIAYLNVCTHFC
;
A
#
# COMPACT_ATOMS: atom_id res chain seq x y z
N LYS A 1 -24.67 1.13 -6.56
CA LYS A 1 -23.30 1.23 -5.99
C LYS A 1 -22.39 0.33 -6.82
N ARG A 2 -21.52 0.87 -7.63
CA ARG A 2 -20.54 0.08 -8.36
C ARG A 2 -19.43 -0.27 -7.39
N ALA A 3 -19.17 -1.56 -7.22
CA ALA A 3 -17.99 -2.03 -6.59
C ALA A 3 -16.78 -1.52 -7.38
N GLY A 4 -15.92 -0.73 -6.74
CA GLY A 4 -14.61 -0.41 -7.30
C GLY A 4 -13.82 -1.68 -7.58
N PRO A 5 -12.87 -1.67 -8.52
CA PRO A 5 -12.01 -2.82 -8.75
C PRO A 5 -11.26 -3.12 -7.46
N GLY A 6 -11.53 -4.25 -6.84
CA GLY A 6 -10.92 -4.67 -5.59
C GLY A 6 -11.86 -5.28 -4.55
N ARG A 7 -13.17 -5.28 -4.76
CA ARG A 7 -14.13 -5.79 -3.78
C ARG A 7 -14.11 -7.31 -3.54
N ARG A 8 -13.16 -8.04 -4.10
CA ARG A 8 -12.96 -9.48 -3.83
C ARG A 8 -11.61 -9.81 -3.20
N GLY A 9 -10.82 -8.80 -2.80
CA GLY A 9 -9.50 -8.96 -2.21
C GLY A 9 -9.14 -7.79 -1.31
N LEU A 10 -7.95 -7.83 -0.73
CA LEU A 10 -7.41 -6.74 0.05
C LEU A 10 -7.21 -5.51 -0.87
N PRO A 11 -7.51 -4.29 -0.40
CA PRO A 11 -7.29 -3.09 -1.20
C PRO A 11 -5.81 -2.86 -1.42
N GLN A 12 -5.43 -2.70 -2.68
CA GLN A 12 -4.07 -2.37 -3.04
C GLN A 12 -3.76 -0.91 -2.70
N ILE A 13 -2.59 -0.68 -2.11
CA ILE A 13 -2.02 0.65 -1.92
C ILE A 13 -1.01 0.87 -3.05
N PRO A 14 -1.21 1.84 -3.97
CA PRO A 14 -0.16 2.21 -4.91
C PRO A 14 1.07 2.67 -4.14
N LEU A 15 2.26 2.28 -4.60
CA LEU A 15 3.50 2.60 -3.88
C LEU A 15 4.60 3.12 -4.79
N ARG A 16 5.61 3.73 -4.16
CA ARG A 16 6.88 4.15 -4.75
C ARG A 16 8.03 3.82 -3.82
N VAL A 17 9.17 3.53 -4.41
CA VAL A 17 10.45 3.52 -3.74
C VAL A 17 11.15 4.82 -4.09
N ALA A 18 11.46 5.63 -3.09
CA ALA A 18 12.15 6.90 -3.27
C ALA A 18 13.62 6.70 -3.64
N ASP A 19 14.28 7.76 -4.11
CA ASP A 19 15.70 7.70 -4.51
C ASP A 19 16.63 7.30 -3.36
N ASP A 20 16.24 7.55 -2.11
CA ASP A 20 16.96 7.12 -0.91
C ASP A 20 16.67 5.68 -0.49
N GLY A 21 15.85 4.95 -1.25
CA GLY A 21 15.54 3.53 -1.04
C GLY A 21 14.40 3.24 -0.08
N PHE A 22 13.79 4.24 0.53
CA PHE A 22 12.62 4.05 1.41
C PHE A 22 11.32 3.96 0.59
N SER A 23 10.45 3.02 0.96
CA SER A 23 9.18 2.79 0.30
C SER A 23 8.04 3.51 1.01
N GLY A 24 7.06 3.95 0.23
CA GLY A 24 5.87 4.60 0.74
C GLY A 24 4.66 4.41 -0.18
N GLY A 25 3.47 4.56 0.39
CA GLY A 25 2.22 4.53 -0.36
C GLY A 25 1.98 5.87 -1.07
N ILE A 26 1.23 5.81 -2.17
CA ILE A 26 0.71 6.99 -2.87
C ILE A 26 -0.73 7.17 -2.39
N GLY A 27 -0.93 8.07 -1.43
CA GLY A 27 -2.26 8.40 -0.92
C GLY A 27 -3.03 9.28 -1.90
N PRO A 28 -4.37 9.21 -1.93
CA PRO A 28 -5.17 10.13 -2.70
C PRO A 28 -5.03 11.55 -2.15
N GLU A 29 -4.73 12.49 -3.01
CA GLU A 29 -4.61 13.91 -2.65
C GLU A 29 -5.99 14.56 -2.49
N THR A 30 -6.07 15.60 -1.64
CA THR A 30 -7.27 16.41 -1.55
C THR A 30 -7.42 17.24 -2.82
N THR A 31 -8.55 17.12 -3.47
CA THR A 31 -8.92 17.90 -4.65
C THR A 31 -10.31 18.49 -4.49
N THR A 32 -10.60 19.55 -5.21
CA THR A 32 -11.92 20.19 -5.23
C THR A 32 -12.69 19.69 -6.43
N ILE A 33 -13.89 19.18 -6.21
CA ILE A 33 -14.83 18.80 -7.27
C ILE A 33 -16.13 19.60 -7.14
N THR A 34 -16.85 19.76 -8.25
CA THR A 34 -18.19 20.38 -8.26
C THR A 34 -19.24 19.27 -8.25
N GLN A 35 -20.07 19.26 -7.21
CA GLN A 35 -21.19 18.33 -7.09
C GLN A 35 -22.48 19.12 -6.84
N GLU A 36 -23.48 18.91 -7.68
CA GLU A 36 -24.76 19.60 -7.59
C GLU A 36 -24.65 21.15 -7.49
N GLY A 37 -23.63 21.69 -8.17
CA GLY A 37 -23.37 23.15 -8.19
C GLY A 37 -22.61 23.68 -6.97
N GLN A 38 -22.16 22.81 -6.07
CA GLN A 38 -21.32 23.15 -4.91
C GLN A 38 -19.91 22.61 -5.10
N GLU A 39 -18.94 23.39 -4.68
CA GLU A 39 -17.55 22.94 -4.58
C GLU A 39 -17.36 22.17 -3.27
N ILE A 40 -16.90 20.93 -3.39
CA ILE A 40 -16.57 20.08 -2.25
C ILE A 40 -15.14 19.58 -2.38
N GLN A 41 -14.48 19.37 -1.25
CA GLN A 41 -13.17 18.75 -1.19
C GLN A 41 -13.30 17.24 -1.01
N VAL A 42 -12.56 16.49 -1.80
CA VAL A 42 -12.52 15.02 -1.75
C VAL A 42 -11.07 14.55 -1.82
N ALA A 43 -10.79 13.42 -1.19
CA ALA A 43 -9.51 12.73 -1.36
C ALA A 43 -9.58 11.86 -2.61
N GLN A 44 -8.96 12.30 -3.71
CA GLN A 44 -9.03 11.65 -5.02
C GLN A 44 -7.76 11.88 -5.82
N GLN A 45 -7.33 10.88 -6.56
CA GLN A 45 -6.16 10.96 -7.44
C GLN A 45 -6.31 10.06 -8.65
N ASP A 46 -5.81 10.52 -9.80
CA ASP A 46 -5.67 9.71 -11.01
C ASP A 46 -4.27 9.09 -11.05
N LEU A 47 -4.22 7.79 -11.27
CA LEU A 47 -2.99 7.02 -11.37
C LEU A 47 -3.21 5.79 -12.26
N GLY A 48 -2.32 5.55 -13.24
CA GLY A 48 -2.36 4.37 -14.07
C GLY A 48 -3.71 4.13 -14.76
N GLY A 49 -4.32 5.18 -15.30
CA GLY A 49 -5.60 5.11 -16.00
C GLY A 49 -6.82 4.90 -15.08
N LYS A 50 -6.64 4.94 -13.76
CA LYS A 50 -7.71 4.81 -12.77
C LYS A 50 -7.80 6.03 -11.88
N THR A 51 -9.03 6.41 -11.52
CA THR A 51 -9.29 7.36 -10.45
C THR A 51 -9.55 6.59 -9.17
N TYR A 52 -8.75 6.81 -8.13
CA TYR A 52 -8.98 6.24 -6.81
C TYR A 52 -9.17 7.35 -5.77
N SER A 53 -9.97 7.05 -4.77
CA SER A 53 -10.40 8.01 -3.76
C SER A 53 -10.37 7.39 -2.38
N GLY A 54 -10.73 8.15 -1.35
CA GLY A 54 -10.94 7.63 -0.02
C GLY A 54 -11.88 6.42 0.03
N GLU A 55 -12.87 6.37 -0.86
CA GLU A 55 -13.80 5.22 -0.97
C GLU A 55 -13.12 3.91 -1.40
N TRP A 56 -11.97 3.98 -2.09
CA TRP A 56 -11.17 2.80 -2.44
C TRP A 56 -10.74 2.00 -1.21
N TYR A 57 -10.55 2.69 -0.09
CA TYR A 57 -10.06 2.15 1.17
C TYR A 57 -11.14 2.04 2.25
N GLN A 58 -12.42 2.23 1.92
CA GLN A 58 -13.52 2.11 2.86
C GLN A 58 -13.82 0.64 3.18
N TYR A 59 -13.36 0.22 4.35
CA TYR A 59 -13.54 -1.11 4.92
C TYR A 59 -13.80 -1.01 6.42
N CYS A 60 -14.02 -2.16 7.06
CA CYS A 60 -14.16 -2.21 8.51
C CYS A 60 -13.00 -1.52 9.23
N GLY A 61 -13.28 -0.49 9.99
CA GLY A 61 -12.28 0.32 10.70
C GLY A 61 -11.64 1.46 9.90
N VAL A 62 -11.95 1.58 8.60
CA VAL A 62 -11.57 2.69 7.74
C VAL A 62 -12.84 3.21 7.06
N GLU A 63 -13.73 3.77 7.85
CA GLU A 63 -15.07 4.16 7.38
C GLU A 63 -15.10 5.61 6.92
N SER A 64 -14.14 6.41 7.36
CA SER A 64 -14.04 7.83 7.07
C SER A 64 -12.98 8.08 6.00
N GLN A 65 -13.29 8.95 5.07
CA GLN A 65 -12.31 9.46 4.10
C GLN A 65 -11.22 10.28 4.81
N ASP A 66 -11.47 10.81 5.99
CA ASP A 66 -10.50 11.56 6.79
C ASP A 66 -9.29 10.70 7.19
N ASN A 67 -9.49 9.39 7.39
CA ASN A 67 -8.39 8.47 7.69
C ASN A 67 -7.44 8.24 6.52
N ILE A 68 -7.90 8.52 5.29
CA ILE A 68 -7.14 8.31 4.05
C ILE A 68 -6.78 9.65 3.40
N ALA A 69 -7.44 10.73 3.79
CA ALA A 69 -7.11 12.06 3.29
C ALA A 69 -5.64 12.40 3.57
N PRO A 70 -5.01 13.19 2.71
CA PRO A 70 -3.66 13.65 2.95
C PRO A 70 -3.56 14.32 4.32
N ASP A 71 -2.66 13.82 5.14
CA ASP A 71 -2.28 14.45 6.38
C ASP A 71 -0.92 15.11 6.15
N PHE A 72 -0.85 16.41 6.24
CA PHE A 72 0.39 17.16 6.01
C PHE A 72 1.43 16.92 7.10
N GLU A 73 1.01 16.40 8.26
CA GLU A 73 1.87 16.06 9.38
C GLU A 73 2.36 14.62 9.32
N SER A 74 1.65 13.74 8.62
CA SER A 74 2.01 12.34 8.41
C SER A 74 2.75 12.15 7.10
N ASP A 75 3.87 11.45 7.12
CA ASP A 75 4.47 10.97 5.89
C ASP A 75 3.69 9.75 5.33
N ASN A 76 3.86 9.47 4.04
CA ASN A 76 3.26 8.30 3.39
C ASN A 76 4.19 7.07 3.40
N LEU A 77 5.24 7.06 4.22
CA LEU A 77 6.18 5.97 4.31
C LEU A 77 5.55 4.74 4.95
N PHE A 78 5.99 3.57 4.50
CA PHE A 78 5.71 2.33 5.20
C PHE A 78 6.67 2.16 6.36
N ARG A 79 6.11 1.84 7.53
CA ARG A 79 6.87 1.64 8.77
C ARG A 79 6.68 0.24 9.28
N ALA A 80 7.75 -0.38 9.74
CA ALA A 80 7.73 -1.76 10.23
C ALA A 80 6.76 -1.95 11.39
N ALA A 81 5.98 -3.03 11.29
CA ALA A 81 5.15 -3.58 12.36
C ALA A 81 5.55 -5.04 12.62
N PRO A 82 6.68 -5.28 13.34
CA PRO A 82 7.22 -6.61 13.58
C PRO A 82 6.26 -7.55 14.31
N GLY A 83 6.58 -8.85 14.33
CA GLY A 83 5.83 -9.87 15.04
C GLY A 83 5.16 -10.93 14.14
N LYS A 84 5.34 -10.84 12.81
CA LYS A 84 4.80 -11.84 11.87
C LYS A 84 5.86 -12.64 11.13
N TYR A 85 7.01 -12.05 10.89
CA TYR A 85 8.08 -12.66 10.08
C TYR A 85 9.40 -12.53 10.80
N ASP A 86 10.07 -13.66 11.07
CA ASP A 86 11.33 -13.72 11.81
C ASP A 86 12.40 -12.79 11.21
N TRP A 87 12.51 -12.74 9.87
CA TRP A 87 13.46 -11.88 9.18
C TRP A 87 13.24 -10.39 9.47
N GLN A 88 11.97 -10.00 9.59
CA GLN A 88 11.59 -8.62 9.88
C GLN A 88 11.88 -8.27 11.33
N ASP A 89 11.62 -9.19 12.24
CA ASP A 89 11.85 -9.02 13.68
C ASP A 89 13.35 -8.91 14.00
N GLU A 90 14.20 -9.53 13.19
CA GLU A 90 15.67 -9.44 13.28
C GLU A 90 16.23 -8.15 12.64
N THR A 91 15.50 -7.52 11.72
CA THR A 91 15.96 -6.39 10.91
C THR A 91 15.45 -5.05 11.43
N TYR A 92 14.21 -4.98 11.88
CA TYR A 92 13.51 -3.75 12.21
C TYR A 92 12.98 -3.69 13.63
N GLU A 93 13.00 -2.50 14.20
CA GLU A 93 12.15 -2.14 15.33
C GLU A 93 10.80 -1.59 14.81
N ALA A 94 9.78 -1.59 15.70
CA ALA A 94 8.48 -1.02 15.35
C ALA A 94 8.60 0.47 15.02
N GLY A 95 8.07 0.88 13.88
CA GLY A 95 8.12 2.26 13.39
C GLY A 95 9.30 2.58 12.48
N ASP A 96 10.26 1.68 12.30
CA ASP A 96 11.36 1.86 11.36
C ASP A 96 10.86 1.94 9.92
N LYS A 97 11.46 2.78 9.11
CA LYS A 97 11.16 2.90 7.68
C LYS A 97 11.64 1.67 6.92
N ILE A 98 10.82 1.20 5.98
CA ILE A 98 11.14 0.02 5.16
C ILE A 98 12.04 0.42 4.00
N HIS A 99 13.24 -0.18 3.94
CA HIS A 99 14.24 0.09 2.91
C HIS A 99 14.33 -1.06 1.88
N VAL A 100 14.52 -0.71 0.63
CA VAL A 100 14.55 -1.69 -0.48
C VAL A 100 15.68 -2.72 -0.35
N ASP A 101 16.83 -2.32 0.19
CA ASP A 101 18.00 -3.21 0.34
C ASP A 101 17.77 -4.34 1.34
N ASP A 102 16.84 -4.19 2.27
CA ASP A 102 16.51 -5.23 3.24
C ASP A 102 15.70 -6.38 2.61
N PHE A 103 15.27 -6.19 1.37
CA PHE A 103 14.59 -7.21 0.55
C PHE A 103 15.47 -7.77 -0.57
N ASP A 104 16.79 -7.64 -0.49
CA ASP A 104 17.72 -8.02 -1.56
C ASP A 104 17.67 -9.51 -1.95
N ASN A 105 17.25 -10.39 -1.04
CA ASN A 105 17.10 -11.82 -1.25
C ASN A 105 15.66 -12.28 -1.54
N TYR A 106 14.78 -11.37 -2.00
CA TYR A 106 13.35 -11.66 -2.22
C TYR A 106 13.09 -12.77 -3.26
N ASP A 107 13.99 -12.95 -4.20
CA ASP A 107 13.93 -13.93 -5.28
C ASP A 107 14.34 -15.35 -4.87
N THR A 108 14.90 -15.51 -3.67
CA THR A 108 15.27 -16.80 -3.08
C THR A 108 14.66 -17.00 -1.69
N TRP A 109 14.03 -15.97 -1.15
CA TRP A 109 13.47 -16.02 0.20
C TRP A 109 12.33 -17.01 0.31
N GLY A 110 12.30 -17.74 1.42
CA GLY A 110 11.23 -18.66 1.80
C GLY A 110 11.07 -18.72 3.31
N ASN A 111 9.88 -19.07 3.75
CA ASN A 111 9.55 -19.26 5.18
C ASN A 111 9.27 -20.73 5.53
N GLY A 112 9.61 -21.64 4.63
CA GLY A 112 9.33 -23.07 4.79
C GLY A 112 7.88 -23.48 4.49
N ILE A 113 7.07 -22.56 3.96
CA ILE A 113 5.69 -22.81 3.55
C ILE A 113 5.57 -22.48 2.05
N GLY A 114 5.25 -23.50 1.25
CA GLY A 114 5.19 -23.33 -0.20
C GLY A 114 6.56 -23.25 -0.88
N ASP A 115 6.60 -22.67 -2.06
CA ASP A 115 7.81 -22.52 -2.86
C ASP A 115 8.62 -21.31 -2.41
N ASP A 116 9.94 -21.46 -2.32
CA ASP A 116 10.86 -20.35 -2.10
C ASP A 116 10.93 -19.45 -3.35
N GLY A 117 11.30 -18.19 -3.17
CA GLY A 117 11.51 -17.24 -4.26
C GLY A 117 10.23 -16.68 -4.90
N VAL A 118 9.09 -16.85 -4.27
CA VAL A 118 7.82 -16.26 -4.74
C VAL A 118 7.62 -14.82 -4.24
N GLY A 119 8.37 -14.40 -3.24
CA GLY A 119 8.38 -13.06 -2.68
C GLY A 119 8.71 -13.02 -1.22
N LYS A 120 9.11 -11.84 -0.74
CA LYS A 120 9.46 -11.55 0.65
C LYS A 120 8.50 -10.53 1.23
N PRO A 121 7.66 -10.90 2.22
CA PRO A 121 6.66 -10.01 2.78
C PRO A 121 7.19 -9.28 4.02
N ALA A 122 6.63 -8.10 4.29
CA ALA A 122 6.76 -7.39 5.55
C ALA A 122 5.41 -6.88 6.03
N SER A 123 5.17 -6.95 7.33
CA SER A 123 4.03 -6.31 7.97
C SER A 123 4.39 -4.87 8.30
N VAL A 124 3.55 -3.93 7.90
CA VAL A 124 3.82 -2.50 8.04
C VAL A 124 2.59 -1.75 8.50
N THR A 125 2.80 -0.53 8.97
CA THR A 125 1.78 0.50 9.09
C THR A 125 2.01 1.56 8.02
N TRP A 126 0.92 2.14 7.53
CA TRP A 126 0.96 3.23 6.57
C TRP A 126 0.29 4.47 7.17
N ARG A 127 0.88 5.64 6.99
CA ARG A 127 0.39 6.91 7.55
C ARG A 127 0.23 6.85 9.07
N SER A 128 1.20 6.26 9.74
CA SER A 128 1.16 6.02 11.19
C SER A 128 1.94 7.04 12.01
N GLU A 129 2.75 7.89 11.37
CA GLU A 129 3.45 8.96 12.06
C GLU A 129 2.46 10.08 12.40
N ASP A 130 2.45 10.46 13.66
CA ASP A 130 1.56 11.51 14.21
C ASP A 130 0.05 11.31 13.95
N SER A 131 -0.36 10.09 13.63
CA SER A 131 -1.76 9.73 13.38
C SER A 131 -2.34 8.88 14.51
N ASP A 132 -3.55 9.21 14.94
CA ASP A 132 -4.32 8.42 15.92
C ASP A 132 -4.81 7.08 15.33
N THR A 133 -4.80 6.94 14.01
CA THR A 133 -5.31 5.75 13.30
C THR A 133 -4.22 5.10 12.46
N ASN A 134 -3.80 3.91 12.86
CA ASN A 134 -2.85 3.12 12.11
C ASN A 134 -3.56 2.33 10.99
N LEU A 135 -3.08 2.48 9.77
CA LEU A 135 -3.48 1.67 8.64
C LEU A 135 -2.51 0.49 8.51
N ASN A 136 -2.95 -0.69 8.94
CA ASN A 136 -2.15 -1.90 8.81
C ASN A 136 -2.09 -2.36 7.36
N ALA A 137 -0.90 -2.67 6.89
CA ALA A 137 -0.66 -3.10 5.52
C ALA A 137 0.36 -4.24 5.44
N ILE A 138 0.40 -4.89 4.29
CA ILE A 138 1.44 -5.84 3.92
C ILE A 138 2.12 -5.31 2.67
N VAL A 139 3.45 -5.27 2.71
CA VAL A 139 4.30 -4.97 1.57
C VAL A 139 4.99 -6.27 1.16
N ILE A 140 5.02 -6.56 -0.13
CA ILE A 140 5.66 -7.76 -0.66
C ILE A 140 6.58 -7.34 -1.79
N ARG A 141 7.86 -7.77 -1.77
CA ARG A 141 8.72 -7.71 -2.94
C ARG A 141 8.77 -9.09 -3.60
N SER A 142 8.48 -9.14 -4.90
CA SER A 142 8.33 -10.42 -5.62
C SER A 142 8.86 -10.32 -7.05
N PRO A 143 9.65 -11.32 -7.50
CA PRO A 143 10.04 -11.39 -8.90
C PRO A 143 8.85 -11.61 -9.85
N ARG A 144 7.75 -12.16 -9.35
CA ARG A 144 6.51 -12.32 -10.12
C ARG A 144 5.82 -10.99 -10.42
N ILE A 145 5.96 -10.00 -9.54
CA ILE A 145 5.46 -8.65 -9.81
C ILE A 145 6.31 -7.98 -10.90
N GLU A 146 7.62 -8.10 -10.85
CA GLU A 146 8.51 -7.59 -11.88
C GLU A 146 8.21 -8.24 -13.25
N GLU A 147 8.01 -9.55 -13.28
CA GLU A 147 7.64 -10.28 -14.49
C GLU A 147 6.25 -9.85 -15.01
N ALA A 148 5.29 -9.67 -14.14
CA ALA A 148 3.95 -9.22 -14.51
C ALA A 148 3.96 -7.83 -15.13
N VAL A 149 4.71 -6.88 -14.55
CA VAL A 149 4.89 -5.53 -15.10
C VAL A 149 5.57 -5.59 -16.47
N ALA A 150 6.63 -6.39 -16.60
CA ALA A 150 7.39 -6.49 -17.86
C ALA A 150 6.58 -7.12 -19.01
N ASN A 151 5.58 -7.95 -18.72
CA ASN A 151 4.79 -8.70 -19.71
C ASN A 151 3.33 -8.21 -19.84
N SER A 152 2.97 -7.10 -19.23
CA SER A 152 1.62 -6.56 -19.23
C SER A 152 1.59 -5.11 -19.73
N ASP A 153 0.53 -4.76 -20.44
CA ASP A 153 0.20 -3.38 -20.80
C ASP A 153 -0.76 -2.73 -19.76
N ASP A 154 -0.83 -3.29 -18.55
CA ASP A 154 -1.68 -2.78 -17.48
C ASP A 154 -1.04 -1.54 -16.83
N GLU A 155 -1.50 -0.37 -17.26
CA GLU A 155 -1.02 0.93 -16.76
C GLU A 155 -1.17 1.08 -15.23
N TRP A 156 -2.20 0.46 -14.65
CA TRP A 156 -2.38 0.48 -13.20
C TRP A 156 -1.30 -0.35 -12.49
N LEU A 157 -1.03 -1.55 -12.99
CA LEU A 157 0.01 -2.41 -12.43
C LEU A 157 1.37 -1.71 -12.47
N GLU A 158 1.71 -1.10 -13.59
CA GLU A 158 2.95 -0.33 -13.75
C GLU A 158 3.00 0.88 -12.81
N ALA A 159 1.91 1.64 -12.71
CA ALA A 159 1.86 2.86 -11.91
C ALA A 159 1.75 2.61 -10.39
N SER A 160 1.23 1.45 -9.97
CA SER A 160 0.95 1.12 -8.57
C SER A 160 1.97 0.21 -7.89
N THR A 161 2.98 -0.25 -8.64
CA THR A 161 4.08 -1.08 -8.15
C THR A 161 5.42 -0.42 -8.49
N ASP A 162 6.48 -0.79 -7.79
CA ASP A 162 7.82 -0.26 -8.04
C ASP A 162 8.87 -1.27 -7.59
N GLN A 163 9.88 -1.54 -8.41
CA GLN A 163 10.98 -2.47 -8.12
C GLN A 163 10.54 -3.84 -7.57
N GLY A 164 9.43 -4.37 -8.07
CA GLY A 164 8.85 -5.64 -7.61
C GLY A 164 8.02 -5.55 -6.33
N PHE A 165 7.87 -4.37 -5.74
CA PHE A 165 7.02 -4.17 -4.57
C PHE A 165 5.56 -3.98 -4.94
N ILE A 166 4.68 -4.58 -4.14
CA ILE A 166 3.25 -4.37 -4.13
C ILE A 166 2.77 -4.28 -2.67
N ALA A 167 1.77 -3.46 -2.40
CA ALA A 167 1.24 -3.26 -1.06
C ALA A 167 -0.27 -3.40 -1.01
N TYR A 168 -0.78 -3.91 0.10
CA TYR A 168 -2.21 -4.07 0.37
C TYR A 168 -2.54 -3.65 1.80
N LEU A 169 -3.70 -3.01 1.97
CA LEU A 169 -4.27 -2.86 3.31
C LEU A 169 -4.63 -4.23 3.88
N ASN A 170 -4.16 -4.50 5.09
CA ASN A 170 -4.45 -5.74 5.82
C ASN A 170 -5.66 -5.53 6.73
N VAL A 171 -6.84 -5.40 6.14
CA VAL A 171 -8.11 -5.16 6.82
C VAL A 171 -9.16 -6.16 6.39
N CYS A 172 -10.14 -6.40 7.25
CA CYS A 172 -11.27 -7.26 6.91
C CYS A 172 -12.15 -6.57 5.84
N THR A 173 -12.42 -7.28 4.75
CA THR A 173 -13.24 -6.78 3.64
C THR A 173 -14.65 -7.37 3.59
N HIS A 174 -15.03 -8.20 4.56
CA HIS A 174 -16.23 -9.04 4.45
C HIS A 174 -17.37 -8.67 5.39
N PHE A 175 -17.09 -8.23 6.61
CA PHE A 175 -18.10 -7.94 7.62
C PHE A 175 -17.75 -6.70 8.40
N CYS A 176 -18.50 -5.67 8.21
CA CYS A 176 -18.48 -4.47 9.06
C CYS A 176 -19.78 -4.37 9.86
#